data_48b4fd56e3baf084f57238e947c685a3
#
_entry.id   48b4fd56e3baf084f57238e947c685a3
#
_cell.length_a   1.000
_cell.length_b   1.000
_cell.length_c   1.000
_cell.angle_alpha   90.00
_cell.angle_beta   90.00
_cell.angle_gamma   90.00
#
_symmetry.space_group_name_H-M   'P 1'
#
loop_
_entity.id
_entity.type
_entity.pdbx_description
1 polymer ?
#
loop_
_entity_poly.entity_id
_entity_poly.type
_entity_poly.pdbx_seq_one_letter_code
_entity_poly.pdbx_strand_id
1 'polypeptide(L)'
;MMNSVLIAILVMVILSLCRLNVILALFIGALIGGLVSGMGVEEVIGVFTGGIVNGAEIALSYALLGGFAALIAYSGITDVMVDKILSVLNSSKTTKARVIAKVSLVVTLLVISMISQNLIPVHIAFIPILIPPLISLFNELQLDRRLLAIVMTFGLTFTYAVLPFGYGQIFQNTIVTSFANAGSTIEFGDVAPNMLIPALGFAAGLILAFFYYRKPRKYLNQESELSSERVKVSTKTLVTAAIAIIVTFTVQFFTDSMIFGALGGIMVFFLSMQFKWADLDRELVNGIKIMAYIGMVMLAANGFAGVITATDDVLPLVNSISDSLGNNKAFIVMGMLLVGLVVTMGIGSSFATLPIIAAIFVPMGTELGLSIAAIIAIVGTAGVLGDAGSPASDSTLGPTAGLNVDGQHDHIWDTCVPTFIFLNIPVLITGFIGGMIL
;
A
#
# COMPACT_ATOMS: atom_id res chain seq x y z
N MET A 1 13.82 25.19 17.25
CA MET A 1 13.53 23.96 18.03
C MET A 1 13.54 22.78 17.07
N MET A 2 13.96 21.60 17.52
CA MET A 2 13.88 20.40 16.67
C MET A 2 12.41 19.99 16.58
N ASN A 3 11.89 19.85 15.36
CA ASN A 3 10.49 19.49 15.13
C ASN A 3 10.23 18.01 15.49
N SER A 4 9.23 17.76 16.33
CA SER A 4 8.92 16.43 16.87
C SER A 4 8.49 15.43 15.79
N VAL A 5 7.72 15.88 14.80
CA VAL A 5 7.26 15.07 13.67
C VAL A 5 8.45 14.57 12.85
N LEU A 6 9.36 15.47 12.50
CA LEU A 6 10.57 15.13 11.74
C LEU A 6 11.43 14.11 12.49
N ILE A 7 11.62 14.32 13.80
CA ILE A 7 12.40 13.40 14.64
C ILE A 7 11.73 12.03 14.73
N ALA A 8 10.44 11.99 14.99
CA ALA A 8 9.69 10.74 15.09
C ALA A 8 9.82 9.89 13.81
N ILE A 9 9.65 10.52 12.65
CA ILE A 9 9.72 9.85 11.35
C ILE A 9 11.17 9.41 11.05
N LEU A 10 12.16 10.27 11.28
CA LEU A 10 13.57 9.90 11.09
C LEU A 10 13.97 8.72 11.98
N VAL A 11 13.59 8.74 13.26
CA VAL A 11 13.86 7.62 14.18
C VAL A 11 13.23 6.34 13.66
N MET A 12 11.95 6.37 13.30
CA MET A 12 11.22 5.21 12.77
C MET A 12 11.90 4.66 11.50
N VAL A 13 12.24 5.52 10.54
CA VAL A 13 12.87 5.12 9.28
C VAL A 13 14.28 4.57 9.51
N ILE A 14 15.11 5.25 10.30
CA ILE A 14 16.47 4.81 10.59
C ILE A 14 16.48 3.45 11.29
N LEU A 15 15.64 3.26 12.32
CA LEU A 15 15.55 1.99 13.03
C LEU A 15 15.06 0.86 12.10
N SER A 16 14.08 1.15 11.22
CA SER A 16 13.59 0.19 10.23
C SER A 16 14.68 -0.20 9.21
N LEU A 17 15.45 0.77 8.72
CA LEU A 17 16.59 0.52 7.82
C LEU A 17 17.72 -0.25 8.52
N CYS A 18 17.92 -0.04 9.81
CA CYS A 18 18.84 -0.83 10.65
C CYS A 18 18.33 -2.24 10.97
N ARG A 19 17.23 -2.68 10.33
CA ARG A 19 16.59 -4.00 10.52
C ARG A 19 16.00 -4.22 11.91
N LEU A 20 15.71 -3.18 12.66
CA LEU A 20 14.85 -3.33 13.83
C LEU A 20 13.44 -3.70 13.37
N ASN A 21 12.76 -4.51 14.18
CA ASN A 21 11.35 -4.86 13.89
C ASN A 21 10.51 -3.58 13.72
N VAL A 22 9.71 -3.52 12.64
CA VAL A 22 8.94 -2.33 12.26
C VAL A 22 7.97 -1.88 13.36
N ILE A 23 7.34 -2.83 14.08
CA ILE A 23 6.43 -2.52 15.20
C ILE A 23 7.18 -1.75 16.29
N LEU A 24 8.40 -2.22 16.63
CA LEU A 24 9.24 -1.55 17.62
C LEU A 24 9.74 -0.19 17.12
N ALA A 25 10.11 -0.08 15.85
CA ALA A 25 10.54 1.17 15.24
C ALA A 25 9.43 2.23 15.27
N LEU A 26 8.19 1.85 14.97
CA LEU A 26 7.01 2.71 15.06
C LEU A 26 6.73 3.16 16.50
N PHE A 27 6.78 2.22 17.46
CA PHE A 27 6.56 2.53 18.87
C PHE A 27 7.64 3.49 19.43
N ILE A 28 8.93 3.21 19.15
CA ILE A 28 10.04 4.05 19.61
C ILE A 28 9.98 5.44 18.94
N GLY A 29 9.67 5.47 17.63
CA GLY A 29 9.49 6.73 16.91
C GLY A 29 8.37 7.58 17.51
N ALA A 30 7.20 6.98 17.80
CA ALA A 30 6.08 7.64 18.45
C ALA A 30 6.47 8.17 19.84
N LEU A 31 7.11 7.33 20.66
CA LEU A 31 7.52 7.72 22.02
C LEU A 31 8.50 8.90 21.99
N ILE A 32 9.54 8.83 21.15
CA ILE A 32 10.53 9.92 21.05
C ILE A 32 9.88 11.19 20.50
N GLY A 33 9.06 11.08 19.43
CA GLY A 33 8.35 12.23 18.88
C GLY A 33 7.41 12.90 19.88
N GLY A 34 6.60 12.13 20.58
CA GLY A 34 5.70 12.65 21.61
C GLY A 34 6.46 13.32 22.78
N LEU A 35 7.54 12.72 23.25
CA LEU A 35 8.38 13.33 24.30
C LEU A 35 9.05 14.64 23.84
N VAL A 36 9.51 14.71 22.61
CA VAL A 36 10.12 15.92 22.03
C VAL A 36 9.11 17.04 21.86
N SER A 37 7.83 16.72 21.57
CA SER A 37 6.75 17.72 21.54
C SER A 37 6.34 18.22 22.93
N GLY A 38 6.84 17.60 24.00
CA GLY A 38 6.51 17.96 25.39
C GLY A 38 5.39 17.14 26.01
N MET A 39 4.90 16.12 25.34
CA MET A 39 3.91 15.19 25.89
C MET A 39 4.52 14.34 27.00
N GLY A 40 3.75 14.03 28.05
CA GLY A 40 4.14 13.07 29.06
C GLY A 40 4.11 11.63 28.54
N VAL A 41 4.89 10.72 29.15
CA VAL A 41 4.91 9.30 28.72
C VAL A 41 3.51 8.67 28.76
N GLU A 42 2.73 8.93 29.81
CA GLU A 42 1.35 8.42 29.91
C GLU A 42 0.44 8.95 28.80
N GLU A 43 0.60 10.22 28.43
CA GLU A 43 -0.13 10.86 27.36
C GLU A 43 0.21 10.24 26.00
N VAL A 44 1.51 10.06 25.71
CA VAL A 44 1.96 9.38 24.48
C VAL A 44 1.38 7.97 24.38
N ILE A 45 1.40 7.20 25.49
CA ILE A 45 0.82 5.86 25.52
C ILE A 45 -0.70 5.92 25.30
N GLY A 46 -1.40 6.87 25.90
CA GLY A 46 -2.84 7.05 25.73
C GLY A 46 -3.22 7.37 24.28
N VAL A 47 -2.52 8.32 23.65
CA VAL A 47 -2.74 8.71 22.26
C VAL A 47 -2.38 7.57 21.31
N PHE A 48 -1.24 6.90 21.53
CA PHE A 48 -0.84 5.75 20.72
C PHE A 48 -1.90 4.63 20.78
N THR A 49 -2.36 4.30 21.99
CA THR A 49 -3.40 3.27 22.19
C THR A 49 -4.73 3.69 21.56
N GLY A 50 -5.11 4.96 21.66
CA GLY A 50 -6.28 5.52 20.97
C GLY A 50 -6.17 5.40 19.46
N GLY A 51 -4.99 5.66 18.89
CA GLY A 51 -4.71 5.52 17.45
C GLY A 51 -4.83 4.08 16.94
N ILE A 52 -4.49 3.08 17.76
CA ILE A 52 -4.63 1.65 17.43
C ILE A 52 -6.06 1.30 16.99
N VAL A 53 -7.07 1.92 17.60
CA VAL A 53 -8.48 1.65 17.30
C VAL A 53 -8.79 1.89 15.83
N ASN A 54 -8.19 2.90 15.21
CA ASN A 54 -8.38 3.22 13.80
C ASN A 54 -7.81 2.14 12.85
N GLY A 55 -6.82 1.38 13.31
CA GLY A 55 -6.23 0.27 12.56
C GLY A 55 -6.87 -1.09 12.81
N ALA A 56 -7.77 -1.20 13.79
CA ALA A 56 -8.28 -2.49 14.26
C ALA A 56 -9.11 -3.23 13.18
N GLU A 57 -9.93 -2.52 12.43
CA GLU A 57 -10.73 -3.10 11.35
C GLU A 57 -9.83 -3.67 10.25
N ILE A 58 -8.80 -2.94 9.85
CA ILE A 58 -7.85 -3.34 8.83
C ILE A 58 -7.06 -4.58 9.30
N ALA A 59 -6.57 -4.56 10.54
CA ALA A 59 -5.82 -5.67 11.12
C ALA A 59 -6.66 -6.97 11.17
N LEU A 60 -7.91 -6.88 11.60
CA LEU A 60 -8.83 -8.02 11.62
C LEU A 60 -9.15 -8.51 10.22
N SER A 61 -9.33 -7.59 9.26
CA SER A 61 -9.56 -7.91 7.85
C SER A 61 -8.40 -8.72 7.28
N TYR A 62 -7.14 -8.30 7.51
CA TYR A 62 -5.96 -9.05 7.04
C TYR A 62 -5.87 -10.43 7.66
N ALA A 63 -6.13 -10.55 8.96
CA ALA A 63 -6.12 -11.85 9.64
C ALA A 63 -7.15 -12.81 9.03
N LEU A 64 -8.40 -12.36 8.84
CA LEU A 64 -9.46 -13.19 8.26
C LEU A 64 -9.22 -13.50 6.77
N LEU A 65 -8.74 -12.54 5.98
CA LEU A 65 -8.37 -12.75 4.58
C LEU A 65 -7.20 -13.72 4.45
N GLY A 66 -6.24 -13.68 5.38
CA GLY A 66 -5.16 -14.68 5.45
C GLY A 66 -5.70 -16.08 5.70
N GLY A 67 -6.63 -16.24 6.64
CA GLY A 67 -7.32 -17.48 6.88
C GLY A 67 -8.12 -17.96 5.65
N PHE A 68 -8.82 -17.06 4.99
CA PHE A 68 -9.53 -17.37 3.75
C PHE A 68 -8.59 -17.80 2.62
N ALA A 69 -7.45 -17.11 2.44
CA ALA A 69 -6.43 -17.48 1.45
C ALA A 69 -5.86 -18.88 1.70
N ALA A 70 -5.67 -19.27 2.98
CA ALA A 70 -5.24 -20.61 3.34
C ALA A 70 -6.29 -21.67 2.95
N LEU A 71 -7.57 -21.40 3.16
CA LEU A 71 -8.66 -22.31 2.73
C LEU A 71 -8.72 -22.43 1.19
N ILE A 72 -8.50 -21.34 0.46
CA ILE A 72 -8.38 -21.34 -1.00
C ILE A 72 -7.20 -22.25 -1.43
N ALA A 73 -6.03 -22.08 -0.81
CA ALA A 73 -4.86 -22.91 -1.08
C ALA A 73 -5.15 -24.40 -0.77
N TYR A 74 -5.76 -24.68 0.38
CA TYR A 74 -6.13 -26.04 0.80
C TYR A 74 -7.10 -26.73 -0.16
N SER A 75 -7.97 -25.98 -0.86
CA SER A 75 -8.89 -26.54 -1.86
C SER A 75 -8.19 -27.12 -3.09
N GLY A 76 -6.91 -26.79 -3.31
CA GLY A 76 -6.10 -27.19 -4.47
C GLY A 76 -6.39 -26.41 -5.76
N ILE A 77 -7.23 -25.36 -5.72
CA ILE A 77 -7.53 -24.55 -6.93
C ILE A 77 -6.26 -23.88 -7.46
N THR A 78 -5.36 -23.51 -6.58
CA THR A 78 -4.09 -22.86 -6.89
C THR A 78 -3.13 -23.80 -7.60
N ASP A 79 -3.04 -25.05 -7.14
CA ASP A 79 -2.22 -26.08 -7.80
C ASP A 79 -2.69 -26.32 -9.23
N VAL A 80 -4.00 -26.45 -9.43
CA VAL A 80 -4.58 -26.62 -10.79
C VAL A 80 -4.32 -25.42 -11.67
N MET A 81 -4.41 -24.21 -11.14
CA MET A 81 -4.09 -23.00 -11.91
C MET A 81 -2.60 -22.94 -12.28
N VAL A 82 -1.71 -23.25 -11.33
CA VAL A 82 -0.27 -23.32 -11.55
C VAL A 82 0.07 -24.40 -12.58
N ASP A 83 -0.44 -25.63 -12.41
CA ASP A 83 -0.21 -26.73 -13.36
C ASP A 83 -0.69 -26.41 -14.77
N LYS A 84 -1.85 -25.76 -14.88
CA LYS A 84 -2.40 -25.35 -16.18
C LYS A 84 -1.53 -24.28 -16.86
N ILE A 85 -1.06 -23.29 -16.11
CA ILE A 85 -0.16 -22.25 -16.61
C ILE A 85 1.18 -22.89 -17.02
N LEU A 86 1.72 -23.78 -16.18
CA LEU A 86 2.98 -24.48 -16.46
C LEU A 86 2.86 -25.44 -17.65
N SER A 87 1.73 -26.13 -17.82
CA SER A 87 1.49 -26.99 -18.98
C SER A 87 1.51 -26.20 -20.29
N VAL A 88 0.92 -25.01 -20.30
CA VAL A 88 0.97 -24.07 -21.44
C VAL A 88 2.39 -23.58 -21.69
N LEU A 89 3.15 -23.29 -20.63
CA LEU A 89 4.54 -22.84 -20.70
C LEU A 89 5.50 -23.94 -21.19
N ASN A 90 5.32 -25.17 -20.68
CA ASN A 90 6.17 -26.30 -21.02
C ASN A 90 5.86 -26.88 -22.39
N SER A 91 4.63 -26.73 -22.90
CA SER A 91 4.28 -27.11 -24.27
C SER A 91 5.00 -26.27 -25.33
N SER A 92 5.37 -25.04 -25.00
CA SER A 92 6.18 -24.18 -25.83
C SER A 92 7.62 -24.11 -25.27
N LYS A 93 8.49 -25.02 -25.73
CA LYS A 93 9.92 -25.09 -25.34
C LYS A 93 10.75 -23.85 -25.74
N THR A 94 10.14 -22.76 -26.16
CA THR A 94 10.83 -21.57 -26.64
C THR A 94 11.01 -20.55 -25.49
N THR A 95 12.20 -19.98 -25.38
CA THR A 95 12.51 -18.86 -24.48
C THR A 95 11.51 -17.71 -24.61
N LYS A 96 10.94 -17.50 -25.81
CA LYS A 96 9.91 -16.48 -26.08
C LYS A 96 8.61 -16.73 -25.31
N ALA A 97 8.14 -17.97 -25.23
CA ALA A 97 6.90 -18.28 -24.50
C ALA A 97 7.04 -18.02 -22.99
N ARG A 98 8.20 -18.34 -22.40
CA ARG A 98 8.49 -18.06 -20.99
C ARG A 98 8.53 -16.54 -20.71
N VAL A 99 9.08 -15.74 -21.63
CA VAL A 99 9.08 -14.28 -21.51
C VAL A 99 7.66 -13.73 -21.61
N ILE A 100 6.88 -14.19 -22.59
CA ILE A 100 5.47 -13.77 -22.76
C ILE A 100 4.66 -14.07 -21.48
N ALA A 101 4.81 -15.26 -20.90
CA ALA A 101 4.10 -15.62 -19.69
C ALA A 101 4.48 -14.73 -18.48
N LYS A 102 5.79 -14.44 -18.30
CA LYS A 102 6.24 -13.50 -17.28
C LYS A 102 5.61 -12.12 -17.46
N VAL A 103 5.67 -11.60 -18.67
CA VAL A 103 5.10 -10.27 -19.00
C VAL A 103 3.59 -10.28 -18.79
N SER A 104 2.88 -11.29 -19.31
CA SER A 104 1.44 -11.43 -19.15
C SER A 104 1.03 -11.47 -17.68
N LEU A 105 1.73 -12.25 -16.84
CA LEU A 105 1.46 -12.35 -15.43
C LEU A 105 1.65 -11.00 -14.70
N VAL A 106 2.76 -10.32 -14.98
CA VAL A 106 3.05 -9.01 -14.38
C VAL A 106 2.04 -7.95 -14.84
N VAL A 107 1.67 -7.94 -16.12
CA VAL A 107 0.63 -7.04 -16.65
C VAL A 107 -0.74 -7.36 -16.04
N THR A 108 -1.07 -8.63 -15.86
CA THR A 108 -2.33 -9.02 -15.20
C THR A 108 -2.36 -8.53 -13.76
N LEU A 109 -1.27 -8.68 -13.00
CA LEU A 109 -1.17 -8.15 -11.64
C LEU A 109 -1.29 -6.63 -11.60
N LEU A 110 -0.65 -5.93 -12.55
CA LEU A 110 -0.77 -4.49 -12.70
C LEU A 110 -2.23 -4.07 -12.90
N VAL A 111 -2.91 -4.70 -13.87
CA VAL A 111 -4.31 -4.39 -14.18
C VAL A 111 -5.23 -4.68 -13.00
N ILE A 112 -5.06 -5.82 -12.33
CA ILE A 112 -5.84 -6.16 -11.13
C ILE A 112 -5.60 -5.13 -10.02
N SER A 113 -4.35 -4.73 -9.78
CA SER A 113 -4.01 -3.72 -8.77
C SER A 113 -4.64 -2.36 -9.10
N MET A 114 -4.67 -1.97 -10.38
CA MET A 114 -5.31 -0.73 -10.83
C MET A 114 -6.84 -0.76 -10.67
N ILE A 115 -7.46 -1.91 -10.94
CA ILE A 115 -8.92 -2.07 -10.87
C ILE A 115 -9.39 -2.15 -9.41
N SER A 116 -8.60 -2.74 -8.53
CA SER A 116 -9.01 -3.11 -7.17
C SER A 116 -9.41 -1.94 -6.26
N GLN A 117 -8.92 -0.75 -6.52
CA GLN A 117 -9.27 0.44 -5.73
C GLN A 117 -10.30 1.32 -6.41
N ASN A 118 -10.36 1.33 -7.74
CA ASN A 118 -11.11 2.35 -8.45
C ASN A 118 -12.38 1.82 -9.13
N LEU A 119 -12.37 0.61 -9.66
CA LEU A 119 -13.52 0.06 -10.38
C LEU A 119 -14.32 -0.91 -9.52
N ILE A 120 -13.63 -1.72 -8.73
CA ILE A 120 -14.24 -2.65 -7.77
C ILE A 120 -13.66 -2.24 -6.42
N PRO A 121 -14.48 -1.69 -5.48
CA PRO A 121 -13.97 -1.21 -4.19
C PRO A 121 -13.62 -2.39 -3.28
N VAL A 122 -12.70 -3.23 -3.73
CA VAL A 122 -12.16 -4.38 -3.00
C VAL A 122 -10.89 -3.97 -2.23
N HIS A 123 -10.45 -2.73 -2.45
CA HIS A 123 -9.27 -2.16 -1.84
C HIS A 123 -8.07 -3.12 -1.95
N ILE A 124 -7.27 -3.26 -0.92
CA ILE A 124 -6.07 -4.10 -0.86
C ILE A 124 -6.41 -5.60 -0.69
N ALA A 125 -7.67 -5.95 -0.43
CA ALA A 125 -8.11 -7.31 -0.11
C ALA A 125 -7.75 -8.38 -1.18
N PHE A 126 -7.60 -7.99 -2.44
CA PHE A 126 -7.19 -8.92 -3.50
C PHE A 126 -5.80 -9.50 -3.27
N ILE A 127 -4.90 -8.74 -2.64
CA ILE A 127 -3.50 -9.16 -2.46
C ILE A 127 -3.39 -10.40 -1.57
N PRO A 128 -3.90 -10.42 -0.33
CA PRO A 128 -3.83 -11.61 0.50
C PRO A 128 -4.66 -12.80 -0.05
N ILE A 129 -5.58 -12.55 -0.96
CA ILE A 129 -6.38 -13.61 -1.59
C ILE A 129 -5.64 -14.22 -2.79
N LEU A 130 -5.11 -13.39 -3.69
CA LEU A 130 -4.59 -13.85 -4.98
C LEU A 130 -3.08 -14.08 -5.00
N ILE A 131 -2.30 -13.35 -4.22
CA ILE A 131 -0.84 -13.40 -4.31
C ILE A 131 -0.24 -14.64 -3.64
N PRO A 132 -0.60 -15.03 -2.39
CA PRO A 132 -0.03 -16.20 -1.74
C PRO A 132 -0.13 -17.48 -2.58
N PRO A 133 -1.29 -17.78 -3.18
CA PRO A 133 -1.42 -18.93 -4.07
C PRO A 133 -0.49 -18.92 -5.28
N LEU A 134 -0.08 -17.76 -5.77
CA LEU A 134 0.77 -17.62 -6.96
C LEU A 134 2.27 -17.62 -6.64
N ILE A 135 2.68 -17.68 -5.37
CA ILE A 135 4.09 -17.60 -4.96
C ILE A 135 4.94 -18.71 -5.59
N SER A 136 4.42 -19.95 -5.63
CA SER A 136 5.11 -21.08 -6.28
C SER A 136 5.35 -20.82 -7.78
N LEU A 137 4.37 -20.24 -8.46
CA LEU A 137 4.48 -19.85 -9.87
C LEU A 137 5.52 -18.73 -10.07
N PHE A 138 5.54 -17.71 -9.19
CA PHE A 138 6.54 -16.65 -9.23
C PHE A 138 7.96 -17.21 -9.05
N ASN A 139 8.13 -18.18 -8.14
CA ASN A 139 9.40 -18.85 -7.87
C ASN A 139 9.87 -19.67 -9.09
N GLU A 140 8.99 -20.47 -9.70
CA GLU A 140 9.31 -21.23 -10.91
C GLU A 140 9.67 -20.35 -12.10
N LEU A 141 8.94 -19.24 -12.26
CA LEU A 141 9.25 -18.25 -13.28
C LEU A 141 10.47 -17.40 -12.89
N GLN A 142 11.00 -17.54 -11.69
CA GLN A 142 12.13 -16.75 -11.17
C GLN A 142 11.86 -15.24 -11.29
N LEU A 143 10.63 -14.82 -11.00
CA LEU A 143 10.28 -13.40 -10.97
C LEU A 143 10.85 -12.75 -9.72
N ASP A 144 11.45 -11.58 -9.87
CA ASP A 144 11.89 -10.81 -8.70
C ASP A 144 10.67 -10.22 -7.99
N ARG A 145 10.42 -10.64 -6.75
CA ARG A 145 9.26 -10.19 -5.95
C ARG A 145 9.28 -8.69 -5.67
N ARG A 146 10.46 -8.04 -5.72
CA ARG A 146 10.58 -6.58 -5.61
C ARG A 146 9.89 -5.87 -6.78
N LEU A 147 10.02 -6.43 -7.99
CA LEU A 147 9.27 -5.92 -9.14
C LEU A 147 7.77 -6.08 -8.94
N LEU A 148 7.32 -7.24 -8.42
CA LEU A 148 5.90 -7.47 -8.15
C LEU A 148 5.36 -6.50 -7.09
N ALA A 149 6.15 -6.22 -6.04
CA ALA A 149 5.80 -5.22 -5.04
C ALA A 149 5.64 -3.83 -5.67
N ILE A 150 6.60 -3.38 -6.50
CA ILE A 150 6.51 -2.08 -7.21
C ILE A 150 5.28 -2.04 -8.12
N VAL A 151 5.01 -3.10 -8.87
CA VAL A 151 3.85 -3.19 -9.78
C VAL A 151 2.53 -3.07 -9.02
N MET A 152 2.39 -3.77 -7.89
CA MET A 152 1.19 -3.70 -7.06
C MET A 152 1.06 -2.32 -6.41
N THR A 153 2.12 -1.80 -5.79
CA THR A 153 2.12 -0.46 -5.20
C THR A 153 1.82 0.62 -6.24
N PHE A 154 2.40 0.51 -7.45
CA PHE A 154 2.06 1.41 -8.55
C PHE A 154 0.56 1.37 -8.87
N GLY A 155 -0.01 0.17 -9.03
CA GLY A 155 -1.44 0.03 -9.31
C GLY A 155 -2.31 0.63 -8.22
N LEU A 156 -1.92 0.48 -6.96
CA LEU A 156 -2.62 1.05 -5.81
C LEU A 156 -2.50 2.58 -5.74
N THR A 157 -1.33 3.17 -6.01
CA THR A 157 -1.08 4.60 -5.79
C THR A 157 -1.35 5.46 -7.03
N PHE A 158 -0.88 5.05 -8.21
CA PHE A 158 -1.07 5.79 -9.45
C PHE A 158 -2.55 6.02 -9.79
N THR A 159 -3.39 4.99 -9.59
CA THR A 159 -4.77 5.04 -10.04
C THR A 159 -5.60 6.04 -9.27
N TYR A 160 -5.48 6.10 -7.94
CA TYR A 160 -6.23 7.11 -7.20
C TYR A 160 -5.70 8.53 -7.40
N ALA A 161 -4.41 8.68 -7.72
CA ALA A 161 -3.84 9.99 -8.00
C ALA A 161 -4.37 10.63 -9.30
N VAL A 162 -4.78 9.81 -10.28
CA VAL A 162 -5.11 10.29 -11.64
C VAL A 162 -6.56 10.02 -12.05
N LEU A 163 -7.12 8.85 -11.71
CA LEU A 163 -8.43 8.46 -12.21
C LEU A 163 -9.55 9.15 -11.40
N PRO A 164 -10.60 9.71 -12.08
CA PRO A 164 -11.64 10.49 -11.41
C PRO A 164 -12.82 9.64 -10.88
N PHE A 165 -12.60 8.39 -10.51
CA PHE A 165 -13.62 7.48 -9.99
C PHE A 165 -13.06 6.56 -8.91
N GLY A 166 -13.96 5.98 -8.07
CA GLY A 166 -13.58 5.16 -6.93
C GLY A 166 -12.75 5.94 -5.91
N TYR A 167 -11.63 5.38 -5.46
CA TYR A 167 -10.72 6.07 -4.54
C TYR A 167 -10.13 7.35 -5.14
N GLY A 168 -9.95 7.40 -6.47
CA GLY A 168 -9.52 8.61 -7.15
C GLY A 168 -10.53 9.74 -7.05
N GLN A 169 -11.84 9.44 -7.08
CA GLN A 169 -12.87 10.44 -6.83
C GLN A 169 -12.78 10.99 -5.40
N ILE A 170 -12.54 10.13 -4.41
CA ILE A 170 -12.36 10.54 -3.01
C ILE A 170 -11.14 11.45 -2.90
N PHE A 171 -10.00 11.06 -3.49
CA PHE A 171 -8.77 11.83 -3.48
C PHE A 171 -8.97 13.22 -4.09
N GLN A 172 -9.56 13.30 -5.28
CA GLN A 172 -9.79 14.55 -5.99
C GLN A 172 -10.81 15.43 -5.26
N ASN A 173 -11.90 14.87 -4.72
CA ASN A 173 -12.84 15.61 -3.88
C ASN A 173 -12.17 16.15 -2.60
N THR A 174 -11.25 15.39 -2.01
CA THR A 174 -10.47 15.87 -0.85
C THR A 174 -9.63 17.08 -1.21
N ILE A 175 -9.01 17.10 -2.40
CA ILE A 175 -8.29 18.28 -2.90
C ILE A 175 -9.24 19.45 -3.07
N VAL A 176 -10.37 19.26 -3.77
CA VAL A 176 -11.37 20.32 -3.98
C VAL A 176 -11.86 20.91 -2.66
N THR A 177 -12.24 20.06 -1.71
CA THR A 177 -12.70 20.48 -0.39
C THR A 177 -11.59 21.22 0.39
N SER A 178 -10.36 20.75 0.28
CA SER A 178 -9.22 21.37 0.97
C SER A 178 -8.90 22.76 0.40
N PHE A 179 -9.01 22.94 -0.92
CA PHE A 179 -8.90 24.28 -1.55
C PHE A 179 -10.02 25.22 -1.06
N ALA A 180 -11.27 24.73 -1.01
CA ALA A 180 -12.39 25.52 -0.50
C ALA A 180 -12.18 25.94 0.97
N ASN A 181 -11.70 25.04 1.82
CA ASN A 181 -11.37 25.33 3.23
C ASN A 181 -10.21 26.32 3.37
N ALA A 182 -9.29 26.38 2.39
CA ALA A 182 -8.19 27.32 2.34
C ALA A 182 -8.57 28.66 1.63
N GLY A 183 -9.85 28.89 1.34
CA GLY A 183 -10.34 30.13 0.74
C GLY A 183 -10.18 30.23 -0.79
N SER A 184 -9.85 29.13 -1.47
CA SER A 184 -9.73 29.04 -2.93
C SER A 184 -10.76 28.07 -3.49
N THR A 185 -11.29 28.36 -4.69
CA THR A 185 -12.26 27.49 -5.37
C THR A 185 -11.66 26.87 -6.61
N ILE A 186 -11.79 25.57 -6.75
CA ILE A 186 -11.42 24.80 -7.94
C ILE A 186 -12.56 23.83 -8.28
N GLU A 187 -12.68 23.44 -9.54
CA GLU A 187 -13.62 22.41 -9.95
C GLU A 187 -12.99 21.02 -9.87
N PHE A 188 -13.83 20.00 -9.68
CA PHE A 188 -13.40 18.60 -9.67
C PHE A 188 -12.61 18.24 -10.95
N GLY A 189 -13.06 18.75 -12.10
CA GLY A 189 -12.43 18.52 -13.40
C GLY A 189 -11.03 19.11 -13.55
N ASP A 190 -10.61 20.03 -12.67
CA ASP A 190 -9.26 20.63 -12.72
C ASP A 190 -8.19 19.71 -12.15
N VAL A 191 -8.54 18.77 -11.26
CA VAL A 191 -7.54 18.01 -10.50
C VAL A 191 -6.82 17.01 -11.38
N ALA A 192 -7.53 16.11 -12.07
CA ALA A 192 -6.92 15.05 -12.86
C ALA A 192 -5.96 15.55 -13.96
N PRO A 193 -6.29 16.60 -14.76
CA PRO A 193 -5.36 17.13 -15.76
C PRO A 193 -4.07 17.66 -15.16
N ASN A 194 -4.15 18.33 -14.01
CA ASN A 194 -2.98 18.93 -13.35
C ASN A 194 -2.14 17.87 -12.61
N MET A 195 -2.65 16.67 -12.37
CA MET A 195 -1.91 15.52 -11.86
C MET A 195 -1.20 14.71 -12.95
N LEU A 196 -1.42 15.00 -14.25
CA LEU A 196 -0.79 14.22 -15.33
C LEU A 196 0.74 14.33 -15.34
N ILE A 197 1.30 15.52 -15.04
CA ILE A 197 2.76 15.68 -14.99
C ILE A 197 3.38 14.88 -13.84
N PRO A 198 2.90 14.99 -12.58
CA PRO A 198 3.30 14.08 -11.50
C PRO A 198 3.15 12.59 -11.85
N ALA A 199 2.06 12.24 -12.52
CA ALA A 199 1.76 10.87 -12.93
C ALA A 199 2.81 10.26 -13.89
N LEU A 200 3.47 11.09 -14.72
CA LEU A 200 4.58 10.64 -15.56
C LEU A 200 5.73 10.07 -14.73
N GLY A 201 5.92 10.56 -13.51
CA GLY A 201 6.91 10.04 -12.57
C GLY A 201 6.63 8.60 -12.18
N PHE A 202 5.38 8.27 -11.85
CA PHE A 202 4.98 6.89 -11.59
C PHE A 202 5.26 5.98 -12.80
N ALA A 203 4.85 6.39 -13.99
CA ALA A 203 5.05 5.62 -15.23
C ALA A 203 6.55 5.42 -15.55
N ALA A 204 7.34 6.50 -15.45
CA ALA A 204 8.79 6.43 -15.65
C ALA A 204 9.45 5.49 -14.63
N GLY A 205 9.07 5.61 -13.36
CA GLY A 205 9.58 4.77 -12.29
C GLY A 205 9.25 3.28 -12.49
N LEU A 206 8.02 2.97 -12.89
CA LEU A 206 7.62 1.59 -13.23
C LEU A 206 8.46 1.03 -14.38
N ILE A 207 8.65 1.80 -15.45
CA ILE A 207 9.49 1.42 -16.58
C ILE A 207 10.93 1.15 -16.12
N LEU A 208 11.52 2.04 -15.33
CA LEU A 208 12.86 1.87 -14.76
C LEU A 208 12.96 0.61 -13.90
N ALA A 209 11.94 0.34 -13.07
CA ALA A 209 11.87 -0.87 -12.25
C ALA A 209 11.86 -2.15 -13.09
N PHE A 210 11.12 -2.17 -14.20
CA PHE A 210 11.13 -3.29 -15.16
C PHE A 210 12.53 -3.56 -15.72
N PHE A 211 13.26 -2.52 -16.11
CA PHE A 211 14.62 -2.68 -16.62
C PHE A 211 15.60 -3.13 -15.54
N TYR A 212 15.46 -2.64 -14.30
CA TYR A 212 16.37 -2.94 -13.20
C TYR A 212 16.16 -4.36 -12.66
N TYR A 213 14.91 -4.77 -12.42
CA TYR A 213 14.54 -6.07 -11.84
C TYR A 213 14.24 -7.17 -12.88
N ARG A 214 14.62 -6.99 -14.14
CA ARG A 214 14.43 -8.00 -15.20
C ARG A 214 15.25 -9.28 -15.01
N LYS A 215 16.30 -9.23 -14.20
CA LYS A 215 17.16 -10.40 -13.93
C LYS A 215 16.40 -11.42 -13.09
N PRO A 216 16.51 -12.73 -13.42
CA PRO A 216 15.85 -13.76 -12.65
C PRO A 216 16.43 -13.83 -11.22
N ARG A 217 15.56 -13.90 -10.21
CA ARG A 217 15.92 -14.13 -8.81
C ARG A 217 15.40 -15.50 -8.38
N LYS A 218 16.27 -16.31 -7.79
CA LYS A 218 15.90 -17.62 -7.27
C LYS A 218 15.40 -17.49 -5.83
N TYR A 219 14.30 -18.18 -5.55
CA TYR A 219 13.76 -18.35 -4.21
C TYR A 219 13.75 -19.83 -3.87
N LEU A 220 13.83 -20.16 -2.59
CA LEU A 220 13.71 -21.55 -2.15
C LEU A 220 12.25 -21.98 -2.35
N ASN A 221 12.05 -23.11 -3.00
CA ASN A 221 10.74 -23.75 -2.98
C ASN A 221 10.57 -24.40 -1.61
N GLN A 222 10.24 -23.60 -0.60
CA GLN A 222 9.69 -24.12 0.62
C GLN A 222 8.23 -24.52 0.29
N GLU A 223 7.86 -25.76 0.58
CA GLU A 223 6.45 -26.08 0.69
C GLU A 223 5.91 -25.07 1.69
N SER A 224 5.04 -24.18 1.22
CA SER A 224 4.45 -23.17 2.10
C SER A 224 3.79 -23.92 3.24
N GLU A 225 3.95 -23.47 4.49
CA GLU A 225 3.29 -24.06 5.66
C GLU A 225 1.75 -24.16 5.46
N LEU A 226 1.24 -23.50 4.41
CA LEU A 226 -0.15 -23.56 3.92
C LEU A 226 -0.52 -24.87 3.22
N SER A 227 0.38 -25.82 2.97
CA SER A 227 0.07 -27.02 2.15
C SER A 227 0.51 -28.35 2.76
N SER A 228 0.37 -28.52 4.07
CA SER A 228 0.85 -29.73 4.76
C SER A 228 0.05 -31.02 4.51
N GLU A 229 -1.19 -30.96 4.02
CA GLU A 229 -1.96 -32.16 3.56
C GLU A 229 -2.84 -31.78 2.36
N ARG A 230 -2.39 -32.15 1.16
CA ARG A 230 -3.15 -31.89 -0.07
C ARG A 230 -4.45 -32.73 -0.11
N VAL A 231 -5.57 -32.05 -0.16
CA VAL A 231 -6.86 -32.68 -0.47
C VAL A 231 -6.82 -33.18 -1.92
N LYS A 232 -7.39 -34.37 -2.17
CA LYS A 232 -7.61 -34.82 -3.56
C LYS A 232 -8.44 -33.78 -4.29
N VAL A 233 -7.81 -33.08 -5.22
CA VAL A 233 -8.49 -32.07 -6.04
C VAL A 233 -9.65 -32.72 -6.78
N SER A 234 -10.85 -32.23 -6.56
CA SER A 234 -12.06 -32.67 -7.25
C SER A 234 -12.74 -31.46 -7.90
N THR A 235 -13.57 -31.70 -8.92
CA THR A 235 -14.36 -30.61 -9.52
C THR A 235 -15.23 -29.91 -8.47
N LYS A 236 -15.71 -30.63 -7.46
CA LYS A 236 -16.53 -30.06 -6.39
C LYS A 236 -15.72 -29.09 -5.50
N THR A 237 -14.49 -29.46 -5.12
CA THR A 237 -13.63 -28.58 -4.30
C THR A 237 -13.24 -27.31 -5.05
N LEU A 238 -12.97 -27.41 -6.36
CA LEU A 238 -12.70 -26.27 -7.22
C LEU A 238 -13.90 -25.32 -7.35
N VAL A 239 -15.10 -25.88 -7.53
CA VAL A 239 -16.35 -25.10 -7.60
C VAL A 239 -16.62 -24.41 -6.25
N THR A 240 -16.40 -25.10 -5.13
CA THR A 240 -16.53 -24.49 -3.80
C THR A 240 -15.59 -23.29 -3.63
N ALA A 241 -14.33 -23.43 -4.01
CA ALA A 241 -13.36 -22.33 -3.93
C ALA A 241 -13.77 -21.15 -4.84
N ALA A 242 -14.23 -21.43 -6.06
CA ALA A 242 -14.70 -20.39 -6.97
C ALA A 242 -15.92 -19.65 -6.40
N ILE A 243 -16.90 -20.38 -5.85
CA ILE A 243 -18.08 -19.78 -5.20
C ILE A 243 -17.64 -18.96 -3.97
N ALA A 244 -16.72 -19.47 -3.16
CA ALA A 244 -16.21 -18.77 -1.99
C ALA A 244 -15.58 -17.42 -2.38
N ILE A 245 -14.77 -17.38 -3.45
CA ILE A 245 -14.19 -16.13 -3.97
C ILE A 245 -15.30 -15.16 -4.42
N ILE A 246 -16.28 -15.63 -5.20
CA ILE A 246 -17.41 -14.81 -5.66
C ILE A 246 -18.19 -14.26 -4.48
N VAL A 247 -18.49 -15.07 -3.47
CA VAL A 247 -19.23 -14.66 -2.27
C VAL A 247 -18.42 -13.62 -1.48
N THR A 248 -17.10 -13.82 -1.30
CA THR A 248 -16.23 -12.85 -0.62
C THR A 248 -16.34 -11.47 -1.27
N PHE A 249 -16.16 -11.39 -2.58
CA PHE A 249 -16.23 -10.11 -3.29
C PHE A 249 -17.64 -9.53 -3.30
N THR A 250 -18.67 -10.37 -3.45
CA THR A 250 -20.07 -9.92 -3.45
C THR A 250 -20.46 -9.35 -2.09
N VAL A 251 -20.17 -10.05 -1.01
CA VAL A 251 -20.48 -9.59 0.35
C VAL A 251 -19.70 -8.31 0.65
N GLN A 252 -18.41 -8.24 0.32
CA GLN A 252 -17.61 -7.04 0.52
C GLN A 252 -18.17 -5.85 -0.27
N PHE A 253 -18.59 -6.05 -1.52
CA PHE A 253 -19.17 -4.99 -2.34
C PHE A 253 -20.46 -4.42 -1.74
N PHE A 254 -21.35 -5.28 -1.20
CA PHE A 254 -22.62 -4.83 -0.62
C PHE A 254 -22.51 -4.30 0.80
N THR A 255 -21.49 -4.74 1.57
CA THR A 255 -21.34 -4.35 2.97
C THR A 255 -20.26 -3.29 3.19
N ASP A 256 -19.46 -2.99 2.16
CA ASP A 256 -18.25 -2.17 2.23
C ASP A 256 -17.29 -2.61 3.36
N SER A 257 -17.31 -3.92 3.68
CA SER A 257 -16.51 -4.50 4.77
C SER A 257 -15.72 -5.72 4.32
N MET A 258 -14.41 -5.63 4.43
CA MET A 258 -13.50 -6.75 4.18
C MET A 258 -13.69 -7.89 5.19
N ILE A 259 -14.08 -7.55 6.43
CA ILE A 259 -14.34 -8.54 7.49
C ILE A 259 -15.50 -9.45 7.06
N PHE A 260 -16.65 -8.85 6.71
CA PHE A 260 -17.82 -9.64 6.30
C PHE A 260 -17.61 -10.34 4.97
N GLY A 261 -16.84 -9.74 4.04
CA GLY A 261 -16.42 -10.40 2.82
C GLY A 261 -15.63 -11.68 3.09
N ALA A 262 -14.59 -11.60 3.91
CA ALA A 262 -13.79 -12.76 4.30
C ALA A 262 -14.60 -13.83 5.01
N LEU A 263 -15.44 -13.44 5.98
CA LEU A 263 -16.33 -14.36 6.71
C LEU A 263 -17.31 -15.06 5.75
N GLY A 264 -17.88 -14.34 4.78
CA GLY A 264 -18.74 -14.93 3.76
C GLY A 264 -18.06 -16.04 2.97
N GLY A 265 -16.83 -15.79 2.51
CA GLY A 265 -16.03 -16.80 1.79
C GLY A 265 -15.64 -17.99 2.67
N ILE A 266 -15.23 -17.76 3.91
CA ILE A 266 -14.92 -18.79 4.91
C ILE A 266 -16.15 -19.67 5.13
N MET A 267 -17.32 -19.08 5.35
CA MET A 267 -18.57 -19.81 5.57
C MET A 267 -18.95 -20.73 4.42
N VAL A 268 -18.65 -20.36 3.17
CA VAL A 268 -18.88 -21.24 2.00
C VAL A 268 -18.09 -22.55 2.15
N PHE A 269 -16.83 -22.51 2.62
CA PHE A 269 -16.04 -23.72 2.86
C PHE A 269 -16.67 -24.61 3.93
N PHE A 270 -17.05 -24.04 5.07
CA PHE A 270 -17.64 -24.79 6.18
C PHE A 270 -19.02 -25.38 5.80
N LEU A 271 -19.85 -24.63 5.10
CA LEU A 271 -21.19 -25.07 4.68
C LEU A 271 -21.17 -26.07 3.52
N SER A 272 -20.08 -26.12 2.74
CA SER A 272 -19.96 -27.05 1.59
C SER A 272 -19.96 -28.50 2.00
N MET A 273 -19.63 -28.84 3.27
CA MET A 273 -19.49 -30.18 3.82
C MET A 273 -18.55 -31.12 3.02
N GLN A 274 -17.67 -30.53 2.20
CA GLN A 274 -16.71 -31.29 1.39
C GLN A 274 -15.39 -31.53 2.09
N PHE A 275 -15.15 -30.79 3.16
CA PHE A 275 -13.93 -30.79 3.96
C PHE A 275 -14.27 -31.14 5.40
N LYS A 276 -13.35 -31.77 6.12
CA LYS A 276 -13.52 -31.96 7.57
C LYS A 276 -13.36 -30.62 8.28
N TRP A 277 -14.26 -30.30 9.17
CA TRP A 277 -14.22 -29.03 9.91
C TRP A 277 -12.92 -28.82 10.67
N ALA A 278 -12.35 -29.87 11.26
CA ALA A 278 -11.09 -29.80 11.97
C ALA A 278 -9.91 -29.41 11.05
N ASP A 279 -9.93 -29.87 9.80
CA ASP A 279 -8.91 -29.49 8.82
C ASP A 279 -9.10 -28.04 8.36
N LEU A 280 -10.35 -27.60 8.12
CA LEU A 280 -10.67 -26.22 7.79
C LEU A 280 -10.27 -25.27 8.91
N ASP A 281 -10.56 -25.62 10.17
CA ASP A 281 -10.20 -24.80 11.34
C ASP A 281 -8.68 -24.68 11.46
N ARG A 282 -7.95 -25.78 11.31
CA ARG A 282 -6.47 -25.79 11.32
C ARG A 282 -5.90 -24.85 10.24
N GLU A 283 -6.38 -24.97 9.00
CA GLU A 283 -5.89 -24.14 7.89
C GLU A 283 -6.28 -22.68 8.05
N LEU A 284 -7.49 -22.41 8.54
CA LEU A 284 -7.95 -21.06 8.86
C LEU A 284 -7.01 -20.40 9.89
N VAL A 285 -6.70 -21.10 11.00
CA VAL A 285 -5.80 -20.61 12.04
C VAL A 285 -4.37 -20.39 11.49
N ASN A 286 -3.88 -21.28 10.64
CA ASN A 286 -2.56 -21.14 10.01
C ASN A 286 -2.51 -19.88 9.13
N GLY A 287 -3.52 -19.65 8.31
CA GLY A 287 -3.61 -18.45 7.49
C GLY A 287 -3.70 -17.17 8.30
N ILE A 288 -4.48 -17.17 9.39
CA ILE A 288 -4.56 -16.05 10.35
C ILE A 288 -3.17 -15.75 10.93
N LYS A 289 -2.42 -16.77 11.39
CA LYS A 289 -1.08 -16.58 11.95
C LYS A 289 -0.10 -15.91 10.99
N ILE A 290 -0.14 -16.29 9.71
CA ILE A 290 0.74 -15.71 8.67
C ILE A 290 0.48 -14.22 8.51
N MET A 291 -0.80 -13.81 8.51
CA MET A 291 -1.19 -12.41 8.31
C MET A 291 -1.23 -11.59 9.60
N ALA A 292 -1.17 -12.23 10.78
CA ALA A 292 -1.22 -11.55 12.08
C ALA A 292 -0.09 -10.53 12.25
N TYR A 293 1.13 -10.84 11.75
CA TYR A 293 2.25 -9.91 11.82
C TYR A 293 1.94 -8.59 11.09
N ILE A 294 1.40 -8.67 9.88
CA ILE A 294 1.02 -7.48 9.11
C ILE A 294 -0.10 -6.70 9.81
N GLY A 295 -1.11 -7.41 10.36
CA GLY A 295 -2.15 -6.79 11.19
C GLY A 295 -1.56 -6.03 12.38
N MET A 296 -0.56 -6.59 13.07
CA MET A 296 0.12 -5.91 14.18
C MET A 296 0.92 -4.68 13.72
N VAL A 297 1.56 -4.72 12.53
CA VAL A 297 2.21 -3.54 11.97
C VAL A 297 1.19 -2.45 11.68
N MET A 298 0.02 -2.79 11.14
CA MET A 298 -1.08 -1.86 10.87
C MET A 298 -1.58 -1.16 12.14
N LEU A 299 -1.75 -1.91 13.23
CA LEU A 299 -2.13 -1.35 14.53
C LEU A 299 -1.07 -0.36 15.03
N ALA A 300 0.21 -0.75 14.98
CA ALA A 300 1.32 0.11 15.41
C ALA A 300 1.45 1.37 14.54
N ALA A 301 1.25 1.25 13.22
CA ALA A 301 1.29 2.37 12.28
C ALA A 301 0.19 3.41 12.58
N ASN A 302 -1.03 2.96 12.86
CA ASN A 302 -2.12 3.86 13.24
C ASN A 302 -1.89 4.49 14.62
N GLY A 303 -1.31 3.76 15.58
CA GLY A 303 -0.87 4.32 16.86
C GLY A 303 0.19 5.40 16.69
N PHE A 304 1.20 5.16 15.86
CA PHE A 304 2.23 6.12 15.49
C PHE A 304 1.63 7.38 14.84
N ALA A 305 0.77 7.20 13.83
CA ALA A 305 0.09 8.31 13.16
C ALA A 305 -0.75 9.15 14.12
N GLY A 306 -1.43 8.51 15.09
CA GLY A 306 -2.16 9.19 16.15
C GLY A 306 -1.27 10.12 16.99
N VAL A 307 -0.08 9.64 17.40
CA VAL A 307 0.88 10.46 18.14
C VAL A 307 1.41 11.60 17.27
N ILE A 308 1.81 11.34 16.01
CA ILE A 308 2.27 12.39 15.10
C ILE A 308 1.22 13.49 14.94
N THR A 309 -0.04 13.13 14.80
CA THR A 309 -1.13 14.10 14.66
C THR A 309 -1.33 14.91 15.97
N ALA A 310 -1.22 14.26 17.12
CA ALA A 310 -1.40 14.91 18.41
C ALA A 310 -0.25 15.83 18.84
N THR A 311 0.92 15.76 18.17
CA THR A 311 2.02 16.69 18.48
C THR A 311 1.74 18.13 18.03
N ASP A 312 0.79 18.37 17.12
CA ASP A 312 0.50 19.64 16.46
C ASP A 312 1.71 20.32 15.80
N ASP A 313 2.82 19.58 15.61
CA ASP A 313 4.09 20.08 15.09
C ASP A 313 4.21 19.99 13.54
N VAL A 314 3.17 19.51 12.85
CA VAL A 314 3.15 19.46 11.38
C VAL A 314 3.14 20.87 10.79
N LEU A 315 2.30 21.77 11.31
CA LEU A 315 2.24 23.17 10.91
C LEU A 315 3.56 23.93 11.16
N PRO A 316 4.17 23.87 12.39
CA PRO A 316 5.49 24.41 12.63
C PRO A 316 6.59 23.90 11.72
N LEU A 317 6.54 22.61 11.31
CA LEU A 317 7.51 22.04 10.37
C LEU A 317 7.48 22.77 9.03
N VAL A 318 6.28 22.93 8.47
CA VAL A 318 6.11 23.59 7.18
C VAL A 318 6.55 25.06 7.23
N ASN A 319 6.12 25.79 8.26
CA ASN A 319 6.49 27.20 8.45
C ASN A 319 8.02 27.39 8.58
N SER A 320 8.67 26.52 9.37
CA SER A 320 10.14 26.58 9.54
C SER A 320 10.90 26.37 8.24
N ILE A 321 10.40 25.51 7.37
CA ILE A 321 10.98 25.26 6.04
C ILE A 321 10.74 26.45 5.13
N SER A 322 9.54 27.01 5.11
CA SER A 322 9.21 28.21 4.35
C SER A 322 10.12 29.38 4.71
N ASP A 323 10.27 29.67 6.00
CA ASP A 323 11.11 30.77 6.50
C ASP A 323 12.59 30.55 6.16
N SER A 324 13.06 29.32 6.10
CA SER A 324 14.46 28.97 5.84
C SER A 324 14.83 29.04 4.35
N LEU A 325 13.87 28.92 3.43
CA LEU A 325 14.12 28.81 1.99
C LEU A 325 14.15 30.17 1.25
N GLY A 326 13.83 31.29 1.93
CA GLY A 326 13.81 32.63 1.36
C GLY A 326 12.76 32.75 0.24
N ASN A 327 12.93 33.77 -0.65
CA ASN A 327 11.96 34.07 -1.73
C ASN A 327 12.19 33.27 -3.02
N ASN A 328 12.98 32.20 -3.00
CA ASN A 328 13.23 31.41 -4.21
C ASN A 328 12.12 30.39 -4.42
N LYS A 329 11.27 30.63 -5.42
CA LYS A 329 10.12 29.80 -5.78
C LYS A 329 10.47 28.30 -5.91
N ALA A 330 11.61 27.99 -6.55
CA ALA A 330 12.02 26.61 -6.76
C ALA A 330 12.37 25.88 -5.43
N PHE A 331 13.07 26.56 -4.52
CA PHE A 331 13.37 26.00 -3.21
C PHE A 331 12.12 25.81 -2.37
N ILE A 332 11.16 26.72 -2.44
CA ILE A 332 9.90 26.59 -1.68
C ILE A 332 9.07 25.42 -2.20
N VAL A 333 8.89 25.32 -3.53
CA VAL A 333 8.16 24.19 -4.14
C VAL A 333 8.82 22.85 -3.78
N MET A 334 10.14 22.76 -3.86
CA MET A 334 10.85 21.54 -3.43
C MET A 334 10.67 21.28 -1.94
N GLY A 335 10.73 22.31 -1.10
CA GLY A 335 10.47 22.22 0.34
C GLY A 335 9.06 21.70 0.65
N MET A 336 8.03 22.24 -0.01
CA MET A 336 6.65 21.77 0.12
C MET A 336 6.53 20.27 -0.22
N LEU A 337 7.14 19.83 -1.31
CA LEU A 337 7.11 18.42 -1.71
C LEU A 337 7.86 17.52 -0.72
N LEU A 338 9.02 17.96 -0.20
CA LEU A 338 9.77 17.20 0.79
C LEU A 338 9.02 17.12 2.13
N VAL A 339 8.35 18.18 2.54
CA VAL A 339 7.47 18.15 3.73
C VAL A 339 6.32 17.17 3.51
N GLY A 340 5.64 17.26 2.37
CA GLY A 340 4.58 16.33 2.02
C GLY A 340 5.06 14.86 2.08
N LEU A 341 6.24 14.60 1.49
CA LEU A 341 6.89 13.28 1.55
C LEU A 341 7.08 12.81 3.00
N VAL A 342 7.69 13.65 3.85
CA VAL A 342 7.98 13.30 5.25
C VAL A 342 6.69 13.05 6.02
N VAL A 343 5.72 13.95 5.92
CA VAL A 343 4.45 13.85 6.66
C VAL A 343 3.65 12.63 6.21
N THR A 344 3.53 12.39 4.88
CA THR A 344 2.80 11.22 4.35
C THR A 344 3.51 9.91 4.68
N MET A 345 4.85 9.88 4.68
CA MET A 345 5.60 8.70 5.13
C MET A 345 5.34 8.37 6.60
N GLY A 346 5.15 9.39 7.44
CA GLY A 346 4.87 9.22 8.86
C GLY A 346 3.44 8.77 9.13
N ILE A 347 2.48 9.45 8.51
CA ILE A 347 1.05 9.14 8.70
C ILE A 347 0.67 7.84 7.98
N GLY A 348 1.35 7.50 6.88
CA GLY A 348 1.10 6.27 6.10
C GLY A 348 -0.21 6.28 5.30
N SER A 349 -0.84 7.45 5.15
CA SER A 349 -2.10 7.60 4.42
C SER A 349 -2.17 8.93 3.68
N SER A 350 -2.29 8.87 2.36
CA SER A 350 -2.47 10.04 1.50
C SER A 350 -3.74 10.82 1.83
N PHE A 351 -4.83 10.12 2.12
CA PHE A 351 -6.14 10.73 2.39
C PHE A 351 -6.15 11.50 3.71
N ALA A 352 -5.49 10.99 4.74
CA ALA A 352 -5.37 11.68 6.02
C ALA A 352 -4.40 12.89 5.96
N THR A 353 -3.35 12.79 5.16
CA THR A 353 -2.33 13.83 5.04
C THR A 353 -2.79 15.01 4.19
N LEU A 354 -3.54 14.75 3.13
CA LEU A 354 -3.91 15.72 2.11
C LEU A 354 -4.61 16.98 2.67
N PRO A 355 -5.63 16.89 3.55
CA PRO A 355 -6.26 18.07 4.14
C PRO A 355 -5.28 18.93 4.95
N ILE A 356 -4.35 18.29 5.68
CA ILE A 356 -3.38 18.98 6.52
C ILE A 356 -2.41 19.80 5.68
N ILE A 357 -1.80 19.17 4.65
CA ILE A 357 -0.85 19.85 3.79
C ILE A 357 -1.50 20.91 2.91
N ALA A 358 -2.71 20.67 2.41
CA ALA A 358 -3.43 21.61 1.56
C ALA A 358 -3.82 22.89 2.32
N ALA A 359 -4.19 22.81 3.59
CA ALA A 359 -4.50 23.97 4.42
C ALA A 359 -3.34 24.99 4.49
N ILE A 360 -2.11 24.54 4.24
CA ILE A 360 -0.91 25.36 4.29
C ILE A 360 -0.40 25.67 2.87
N PHE A 361 -0.34 24.66 2.01
CA PHE A 361 0.27 24.79 0.69
C PHE A 361 -0.59 25.61 -0.27
N VAL A 362 -1.91 25.64 -0.10
CA VAL A 362 -2.79 26.47 -0.93
C VAL A 362 -2.56 27.95 -0.66
N PRO A 363 -2.66 28.48 0.59
CA PRO A 363 -2.35 29.88 0.87
C PRO A 363 -0.92 30.25 0.47
N MET A 364 0.05 29.42 0.84
CA MET A 364 1.46 29.67 0.53
C MET A 364 1.71 29.73 -0.98
N GLY A 365 1.16 28.81 -1.76
CA GLY A 365 1.28 28.83 -3.21
C GLY A 365 0.65 30.08 -3.82
N THR A 366 -0.49 30.53 -3.28
CA THR A 366 -1.16 31.76 -3.70
C THR A 366 -0.30 32.98 -3.40
N GLU A 367 0.29 33.11 -2.22
CA GLU A 367 1.20 34.19 -1.83
C GLU A 367 2.46 34.25 -2.71
N LEU A 368 2.97 33.09 -3.14
CA LEU A 368 4.09 32.98 -4.07
C LEU A 368 3.73 33.30 -5.52
N GLY A 369 2.46 33.58 -5.81
CA GLY A 369 1.97 33.83 -7.16
C GLY A 369 2.05 32.60 -8.07
N LEU A 370 1.93 31.38 -7.50
CA LEU A 370 1.77 30.15 -8.27
C LEU A 370 0.39 30.11 -8.92
N SER A 371 0.30 29.53 -10.11
CA SER A 371 -0.99 29.27 -10.73
C SER A 371 -1.81 28.23 -9.91
N ILE A 372 -3.12 28.25 -10.02
CA ILE A 372 -3.99 27.23 -9.40
C ILE A 372 -3.58 25.83 -9.87
N ALA A 373 -3.25 25.67 -11.15
CA ALA A 373 -2.78 24.41 -11.72
C ALA A 373 -1.49 23.90 -11.03
N ALA A 374 -0.52 24.79 -10.82
CA ALA A 374 0.73 24.45 -10.10
C ALA A 374 0.45 24.06 -8.64
N ILE A 375 -0.45 24.80 -7.96
CA ILE A 375 -0.81 24.49 -6.56
C ILE A 375 -1.50 23.12 -6.48
N ILE A 376 -2.41 22.79 -7.39
CA ILE A 376 -3.05 21.46 -7.47
C ILE A 376 -2.00 20.38 -7.65
N ALA A 377 -1.06 20.57 -8.60
CA ALA A 377 0.01 19.60 -8.85
C ALA A 377 0.91 19.41 -7.61
N ILE A 378 1.26 20.48 -6.91
CA ILE A 378 2.09 20.42 -5.69
C ILE A 378 1.34 19.71 -4.56
N VAL A 379 0.12 20.14 -4.26
CA VAL A 379 -0.71 19.57 -3.18
C VAL A 379 -1.00 18.12 -3.45
N GLY A 380 -1.45 17.78 -4.65
CA GLY A 380 -1.74 16.41 -5.03
C GLY A 380 -0.49 15.52 -5.02
N THR A 381 0.66 16.03 -5.52
CA THR A 381 1.93 15.30 -5.44
C THR A 381 2.37 15.08 -3.99
N ALA A 382 2.35 16.11 -3.17
CA ALA A 382 2.73 16.03 -1.76
C ALA A 382 1.85 15.03 -1.00
N GLY A 383 0.56 14.94 -1.36
CA GLY A 383 -0.38 13.98 -0.78
C GLY A 383 -0.09 12.52 -1.17
N VAL A 384 0.44 12.25 -2.38
CA VAL A 384 0.77 10.87 -2.80
C VAL A 384 2.21 10.48 -2.49
N LEU A 385 3.12 11.45 -2.33
CA LEU A 385 4.50 11.18 -1.92
C LEU A 385 4.52 10.56 -0.53
N GLY A 386 5.31 9.51 -0.37
CA GLY A 386 5.47 8.81 0.91
C GLY A 386 4.50 7.66 1.11
N ASP A 387 3.39 7.58 0.38
CA ASP A 387 2.50 6.42 0.40
C ASP A 387 3.23 5.18 -0.13
N ALA A 388 3.83 5.26 -1.31
CA ALA A 388 4.81 4.29 -1.76
C ALA A 388 6.10 4.45 -0.92
N GLY A 389 6.63 3.35 -0.37
CA GLY A 389 7.89 3.35 0.39
C GLY A 389 7.76 3.60 1.89
N SER A 390 6.62 4.02 2.41
CA SER A 390 6.42 4.11 3.85
C SER A 390 6.31 2.72 4.49
N PRO A 391 7.01 2.48 5.60
CA PRO A 391 6.82 1.25 6.38
C PRO A 391 5.42 1.11 7.01
N ALA A 392 4.68 2.20 7.06
CA ALA A 392 3.37 2.28 7.72
C ALA A 392 2.19 2.33 6.72
N SER A 393 2.46 2.40 5.41
CA SER A 393 1.41 2.54 4.39
C SER A 393 0.80 1.20 3.99
N ASP A 394 -0.52 1.22 3.78
CA ASP A 394 -1.28 0.09 3.22
C ASP A 394 -0.76 -0.31 1.83
N SER A 395 -0.29 0.66 1.04
CA SER A 395 0.25 0.45 -0.31
C SER A 395 1.57 -0.32 -0.34
N THR A 396 2.26 -0.44 0.80
CA THR A 396 3.48 -1.27 0.98
C THR A 396 3.23 -2.51 1.82
N LEU A 397 2.41 -2.39 2.86
CA LEU A 397 2.07 -3.51 3.75
C LEU A 397 1.24 -4.57 3.01
N GLY A 398 0.30 -4.16 2.16
CA GLY A 398 -0.49 -5.06 1.33
C GLY A 398 0.37 -5.96 0.43
N PRO A 399 1.19 -5.40 -0.48
CA PRO A 399 2.14 -6.18 -1.28
C PRO A 399 3.04 -7.09 -0.46
N THR A 400 3.56 -6.60 0.67
CA THR A 400 4.38 -7.42 1.58
C THR A 400 3.59 -8.60 2.13
N ALA A 401 2.35 -8.38 2.57
CA ALA A 401 1.48 -9.44 3.10
C ALA A 401 1.32 -10.60 2.12
N GLY A 402 1.09 -10.29 0.84
CA GLY A 402 0.97 -11.30 -0.20
C GLY A 402 2.29 -11.99 -0.56
N LEU A 403 3.38 -11.23 -0.65
CA LEU A 403 4.67 -11.73 -1.15
C LEU A 403 5.54 -12.42 -0.10
N ASN A 404 5.28 -12.20 1.20
CA ASN A 404 6.11 -12.71 2.30
C ASN A 404 5.53 -13.95 3.01
N VAL A 405 4.60 -14.64 2.42
CA VAL A 405 3.94 -15.81 3.03
C VAL A 405 4.88 -17.00 3.30
N ASP A 406 6.02 -17.03 2.65
CA ASP A 406 7.09 -18.03 2.82
C ASP A 406 8.35 -17.48 3.51
N GLY A 407 8.28 -16.27 4.08
CA GLY A 407 9.38 -15.63 4.80
C GLY A 407 10.56 -15.16 3.93
N GLN A 408 10.42 -15.14 2.59
CA GLN A 408 11.51 -14.80 1.67
C GLN A 408 11.39 -13.40 1.05
N HIS A 409 10.57 -12.52 1.62
CA HIS A 409 10.36 -11.16 1.14
C HIS A 409 10.32 -10.17 2.31
N ASP A 410 11.39 -9.41 2.49
CA ASP A 410 11.50 -8.44 3.58
C ASP A 410 10.68 -7.18 3.31
N HIS A 411 9.89 -6.73 4.30
CA HIS A 411 9.03 -5.57 4.16
C HIS A 411 9.79 -4.29 3.80
N ILE A 412 10.89 -4.03 4.50
CA ILE A 412 11.66 -2.80 4.31
C ILE A 412 12.51 -2.90 3.05
N TRP A 413 13.31 -3.96 2.91
CA TRP A 413 14.32 -4.05 1.86
C TRP A 413 13.80 -4.57 0.52
N ASP A 414 12.73 -5.35 0.52
CA ASP A 414 12.15 -5.89 -0.71
C ASP A 414 10.84 -5.19 -1.14
N THR A 415 10.18 -4.39 -0.26
CA THR A 415 9.03 -3.56 -0.63
C THR A 415 9.30 -2.07 -0.46
N CYS A 416 9.53 -1.58 0.77
CA CYS A 416 9.58 -0.13 1.03
C CYS A 416 10.71 0.57 0.27
N VAL A 417 11.94 0.07 0.35
CA VAL A 417 13.09 0.66 -0.33
C VAL A 417 12.93 0.64 -1.86
N PRO A 418 12.56 -0.48 -2.50
CA PRO A 418 12.33 -0.50 -3.94
C PRO A 418 11.19 0.44 -4.39
N THR A 419 10.06 0.45 -3.70
CA THR A 419 8.94 1.33 -4.06
C THR A 419 9.27 2.80 -3.83
N PHE A 420 10.02 3.13 -2.78
CA PHE A 420 10.52 4.49 -2.56
C PHE A 420 11.42 4.97 -3.72
N ILE A 421 12.41 4.16 -4.10
CA ILE A 421 13.36 4.54 -5.16
C ILE A 421 12.67 4.67 -6.51
N PHE A 422 11.80 3.73 -6.86
CA PHE A 422 11.22 3.65 -8.20
C PHE A 422 9.88 4.40 -8.35
N LEU A 423 9.19 4.73 -7.27
CA LEU A 423 7.93 5.48 -7.35
C LEU A 423 8.06 6.88 -6.73
N ASN A 424 8.51 7.03 -5.48
CA ASN A 424 8.56 8.34 -4.84
C ASN A 424 9.58 9.29 -5.48
N ILE A 425 10.81 8.82 -5.77
CA ILE A 425 11.84 9.71 -6.34
C ILE A 425 11.41 10.25 -7.72
N PRO A 426 10.94 9.44 -8.68
CA PRO A 426 10.47 9.96 -9.94
C PRO A 426 9.25 10.89 -9.80
N VAL A 427 8.31 10.60 -8.90
CA VAL A 427 7.13 11.43 -8.64
C VAL A 427 7.53 12.76 -8.00
N LEU A 428 8.49 12.76 -7.08
CA LEU A 428 9.06 14.00 -6.52
C LEU A 428 9.63 14.90 -7.61
N ILE A 429 10.40 14.33 -8.54
CA ILE A 429 10.99 15.08 -9.66
C ILE A 429 9.91 15.64 -10.59
N THR A 430 8.95 14.80 -11.01
CA THR A 430 7.90 15.24 -11.93
C THR A 430 6.89 16.17 -11.25
N GLY A 431 6.61 15.97 -9.96
CA GLY A 431 5.79 16.88 -9.18
C GLY A 431 6.45 18.26 -9.01
N PHE A 432 7.77 18.28 -8.80
CA PHE A 432 8.54 19.54 -8.81
C PHE A 432 8.46 20.24 -10.18
N ILE A 433 8.67 19.49 -11.26
CA ILE A 433 8.53 20.02 -12.63
C ILE A 433 7.11 20.55 -12.84
N GLY A 434 6.06 19.80 -12.46
CA GLY A 434 4.66 20.24 -12.54
C GLY A 434 4.41 21.54 -11.79
N GLY A 435 4.89 21.64 -10.53
CA GLY A 435 4.77 22.86 -9.73
C GLY A 435 5.52 24.08 -10.28
N MET A 436 6.51 23.88 -11.16
CA MET A 436 7.29 24.97 -11.76
C MET A 436 6.81 25.42 -13.13
N ILE A 437 6.16 24.55 -13.92
CA ILE A 437 5.80 24.85 -15.31
C ILE A 437 4.29 25.04 -15.54
N LEU A 438 3.43 24.55 -14.65
CA LEU A 438 2.00 24.82 -14.67
C LEU A 438 1.70 26.18 -14.05
#